data_94ada7760c98902a68938572a0d38dc2
#
_entry.id   94ada7760c98902a68938572a0d38dc2
#
_cell.length_a   1.000
_cell.length_b   1.000
_cell.length_c   1.000
_cell.angle_alpha   90.00
_cell.angle_beta   90.00
_cell.angle_gamma   90.00
#
_symmetry.space_group_name_H-M   'P 1'
#
loop_
_entity.id
_entity.type
_entity.pdbx_description
1 polymer ?
#
loop_
_entity_poly.entity_id
_entity_poly.type
_entity_poly.pdbx_seq_one_letter_code
_entity_poly.pdbx_strand_id
1 'polypeptide(L)'
;MVIKITEKCSMGCSHCMNNALPTGKHMSFDTFKDVIKFQKQYGGAFCIISGGEPGEHPKFLEFLKYALQELPGVYFTIATNGTWMPNHYNDISNLIDVYDNVLFQVTTVDEYYPTKIDLSNPIYSFPNVIICREIENMYGQGRALTNHLEYHNKCSRCMNLRLVAHQCTSKNFGIVLGILAVKGLFCTPTINIHGDIKLGESDLCPVCSSIYKSEQEIMNDILNFHCHQCDHINKNLSKQCLDIIGGEV
;
A
#
# COMPACT_ATOMS: atom_id res chain seq x y z
N MET A 1 0.48 -0.83 -7.13
CA MET A 1 1.51 -0.85 -6.06
C MET A 1 1.06 -0.01 -4.88
N VAL A 2 1.77 -0.07 -3.75
CA VAL A 2 1.53 0.80 -2.58
C VAL A 2 2.61 1.87 -2.52
N ILE A 3 2.22 3.12 -2.29
CA ILE A 3 3.13 4.25 -2.08
C ILE A 3 2.96 4.74 -0.65
N LYS A 4 3.99 4.59 0.16
CA LYS A 4 4.03 5.13 1.52
C LYS A 4 4.62 6.54 1.49
N ILE A 5 3.76 7.55 1.63
CA ILE A 5 4.19 8.96 1.57
C ILE A 5 4.65 9.50 2.93
N THR A 6 4.35 8.77 4.01
CA THR A 6 4.74 9.17 5.36
C THR A 6 4.88 7.97 6.29
N GLU A 7 5.74 8.07 7.28
CA GLU A 7 5.84 7.15 8.41
C GLU A 7 5.12 7.69 9.66
N LYS A 8 4.64 8.95 9.59
CA LYS A 8 3.97 9.60 10.70
C LYS A 8 2.53 9.10 10.84
N CYS A 9 2.13 8.79 12.07
CA CYS A 9 0.75 8.53 12.46
C CYS A 9 0.58 8.77 13.96
N SER A 10 -0.37 9.63 14.31
CA SER A 10 -0.68 9.96 15.70
C SER A 10 -1.74 9.04 16.32
N MET A 11 -2.36 8.14 15.54
CA MET A 11 -3.45 7.28 16.01
C MET A 11 -3.03 6.23 17.04
N GLY A 12 -1.86 5.60 16.89
CA GLY A 12 -1.36 4.63 17.86
C GLY A 12 -2.13 3.29 17.93
N CYS A 13 -2.77 2.85 16.85
CA CYS A 13 -3.56 1.61 16.79
C CYS A 13 -2.77 0.39 17.28
N SER A 14 -3.41 -0.46 18.11
CA SER A 14 -2.76 -1.65 18.69
C SER A 14 -2.37 -2.71 17.67
N HIS A 15 -3.06 -2.79 16.54
CA HIS A 15 -2.83 -3.76 15.45
C HIS A 15 -1.92 -3.25 14.33
N CYS A 16 -1.35 -2.05 14.44
CA CYS A 16 -0.60 -1.41 13.36
C CYS A 16 0.59 -2.24 12.89
N MET A 17 0.54 -2.72 11.64
CA MET A 17 1.60 -3.50 11.03
C MET A 17 2.86 -2.69 10.71
N ASN A 18 2.75 -1.37 10.62
CA ASN A 18 3.84 -0.45 10.27
C ASN A 18 4.54 0.15 11.49
N ASN A 19 4.01 -0.07 12.70
CA ASN A 19 4.51 0.57 13.92
C ASN A 19 4.69 2.10 13.79
N ALA A 20 3.83 2.74 13.00
CA ALA A 20 3.93 4.17 12.70
C ALA A 20 3.83 5.03 13.97
N LEU A 21 4.65 6.07 14.05
CA LEU A 21 4.83 6.93 15.23
C LEU A 21 4.46 8.39 14.91
N PRO A 22 4.12 9.21 15.93
CA PRO A 22 3.89 10.65 15.73
C PRO A 22 5.12 11.43 15.21
N THR A 23 6.32 10.87 15.38
CA THR A 23 7.60 11.44 14.96
C THR A 23 8.10 10.90 13.62
N GLY A 24 7.27 10.16 12.89
CA GLY A 24 7.62 9.59 11.58
C GLY A 24 7.97 10.66 10.54
N LYS A 25 8.81 10.27 9.58
CA LYS A 25 9.29 11.15 8.51
C LYS A 25 8.28 11.19 7.35
N HIS A 26 8.47 12.16 6.46
CA HIS A 26 7.65 12.37 5.28
C HIS A 26 8.48 12.21 4.00
N MET A 27 7.84 11.74 2.94
CA MET A 27 8.39 11.74 1.59
C MET A 27 8.53 13.18 1.09
N SER A 28 9.62 13.50 0.41
CA SER A 28 9.75 14.79 -0.27
C SER A 28 8.88 14.83 -1.53
N PHE A 29 8.51 16.03 -1.99
CA PHE A 29 7.73 16.16 -3.22
C PHE A 29 8.53 15.71 -4.46
N ASP A 30 9.85 15.91 -4.46
CA ASP A 30 10.70 15.45 -5.56
C ASP A 30 10.75 13.92 -5.61
N THR A 31 10.96 13.26 -4.48
CA THR A 31 10.84 11.80 -4.40
C THR A 31 9.47 11.32 -4.88
N PHE A 32 8.39 12.00 -4.47
CA PHE A 32 7.04 11.63 -4.90
C PHE A 32 6.85 11.74 -6.41
N LYS A 33 7.37 12.79 -7.05
CA LYS A 33 7.36 12.93 -8.53
C LYS A 33 8.06 11.76 -9.21
N ASP A 34 9.22 11.34 -8.68
CA ASP A 34 9.95 10.19 -9.22
C ASP A 34 9.16 8.89 -9.02
N VAL A 35 8.48 8.72 -7.88
CA VAL A 35 7.60 7.58 -7.62
C VAL A 35 6.41 7.56 -8.59
N ILE A 36 5.78 8.69 -8.88
CA ILE A 36 4.67 8.79 -9.85
C ILE A 36 5.17 8.47 -11.26
N LYS A 37 6.37 8.93 -11.64
CA LYS A 37 7.00 8.55 -12.90
C LYS A 37 7.26 7.04 -12.98
N PHE A 38 7.74 6.45 -11.89
CA PHE A 38 7.95 5.01 -11.78
C PHE A 38 6.62 4.24 -11.89
N GLN A 39 5.55 4.71 -11.20
CA GLN A 39 4.21 4.15 -11.32
C GLN A 39 3.68 4.22 -12.75
N LYS A 40 3.92 5.32 -13.46
CA LYS A 40 3.55 5.50 -14.87
C LYS A 40 4.22 4.48 -15.79
N GLN A 41 5.46 4.16 -15.51
CA GLN A 41 6.28 3.26 -16.33
C GLN A 41 6.02 1.78 -16.01
N TYR A 42 5.89 1.42 -14.75
CA TYR A 42 5.90 0.03 -14.27
C TYR A 42 4.67 -0.38 -13.47
N GLY A 43 3.87 0.58 -13.03
CA GLY A 43 2.67 0.32 -12.25
C GLY A 43 1.50 -0.18 -13.08
N GLY A 44 0.49 -0.73 -12.41
CA GLY A 44 -0.77 -1.10 -13.01
C GLY A 44 -1.82 0.00 -12.91
N ALA A 45 -3.05 -0.33 -13.29
CA ALA A 45 -4.21 0.58 -13.24
C ALA A 45 -4.66 0.94 -11.81
N PHE A 46 -4.09 0.32 -10.77
CA PHE A 46 -4.45 0.58 -9.39
C PHE A 46 -3.22 0.94 -8.56
N CYS A 47 -3.37 1.97 -7.74
CA CYS A 47 -2.35 2.44 -6.83
C CYS A 47 -2.95 2.76 -5.46
N ILE A 48 -2.27 2.36 -4.39
CA ILE A 48 -2.68 2.68 -3.03
C ILE A 48 -1.70 3.73 -2.49
N ILE A 49 -2.21 4.86 -2.02
CA ILE A 49 -1.45 5.82 -1.23
C ILE A 49 -1.72 5.51 0.24
N SER A 50 -0.65 5.26 0.97
CA SER A 50 -0.66 4.83 2.36
C SER A 50 0.54 5.41 3.12
N GLY A 51 0.88 4.80 4.24
CA GLY A 51 2.04 5.17 5.05
C GLY A 51 1.80 4.86 6.52
N GLY A 52 2.09 5.83 7.40
CA GLY A 52 1.45 5.95 8.69
C GLY A 52 0.01 6.40 8.50
N GLU A 53 -0.24 7.70 8.57
CA GLU A 53 -1.51 8.30 8.15
C GLU A 53 -1.25 9.31 7.02
N PRO A 54 -1.72 9.05 5.79
CA PRO A 54 -1.48 9.97 4.67
C PRO A 54 -1.90 11.40 4.94
N GLY A 55 -3.03 11.60 5.61
CA GLY A 55 -3.55 12.92 5.96
C GLY A 55 -2.69 13.70 6.97
N GLU A 56 -1.74 13.06 7.64
CA GLU A 56 -0.75 13.74 8.48
C GLU A 56 0.49 14.20 7.71
N HIS A 57 0.59 13.88 6.42
CA HIS A 57 1.61 14.46 5.56
C HIS A 57 1.23 15.91 5.22
N PRO A 58 2.09 16.91 5.50
CA PRO A 58 1.73 18.33 5.39
C PRO A 58 1.34 18.79 3.98
N LYS A 59 1.72 18.01 2.97
CA LYS A 59 1.42 18.28 1.55
C LYS A 59 0.58 17.17 0.91
N PHE A 60 -0.18 16.41 1.68
CA PHE A 60 -0.91 15.24 1.16
C PHE A 60 -1.82 15.58 -0.01
N LEU A 61 -2.64 16.62 0.11
CA LEU A 61 -3.57 17.00 -0.96
C LEU A 61 -2.86 17.54 -2.22
N GLU A 62 -1.69 18.17 -2.06
CA GLU A 62 -0.84 18.57 -3.18
C GLU A 62 -0.29 17.32 -3.92
N PHE A 63 0.18 16.33 -3.15
CA PHE A 63 0.63 15.05 -3.70
C PHE A 63 -0.48 14.33 -4.44
N LEU A 64 -1.66 14.23 -3.83
CA LEU A 64 -2.79 13.54 -4.42
C LEU A 64 -3.25 14.20 -5.72
N LYS A 65 -3.39 15.54 -5.74
CA LYS A 65 -3.72 16.28 -6.97
C LYS A 65 -2.71 16.04 -8.07
N TYR A 66 -1.41 16.09 -7.74
CA TYR A 66 -0.35 15.80 -8.71
C TYR A 66 -0.45 14.39 -9.28
N ALA A 67 -0.66 13.38 -8.42
CA ALA A 67 -0.81 11.99 -8.88
C ALA A 67 -2.01 11.80 -9.82
N LEU A 68 -3.16 12.36 -9.48
CA LEU A 68 -4.38 12.30 -10.29
C LEU A 68 -4.21 12.98 -11.65
N GLN A 69 -3.49 14.10 -11.71
CA GLN A 69 -3.19 14.83 -12.95
C GLN A 69 -2.22 14.05 -13.85
N GLU A 70 -1.15 13.49 -13.27
CA GLU A 70 -0.13 12.77 -14.04
C GLU A 70 -0.56 11.39 -14.51
N LEU A 71 -1.52 10.77 -13.80
CA LEU A 71 -1.96 9.40 -14.01
C LEU A 71 -3.49 9.29 -14.09
N PRO A 72 -4.16 9.96 -15.06
CA PRO A 72 -5.63 10.00 -15.13
C PRO A 72 -6.26 8.61 -15.39
N GLY A 73 -5.49 7.64 -15.87
CA GLY A 73 -5.94 6.25 -16.09
C GLY A 73 -5.68 5.30 -14.91
N VAL A 74 -5.16 5.80 -13.79
CA VAL A 74 -4.87 5.00 -12.59
C VAL A 74 -5.87 5.31 -11.49
N TYR A 75 -6.48 4.27 -10.93
CA TYR A 75 -7.35 4.40 -9.77
C TYR A 75 -6.53 4.44 -8.49
N PHE A 76 -6.71 5.52 -7.73
CA PHE A 76 -6.02 5.73 -6.46
C PHE A 76 -6.93 5.38 -5.27
N THR A 77 -6.49 4.47 -4.43
CA THR A 77 -7.10 4.22 -3.12
C THR A 77 -6.25 4.86 -2.04
N ILE A 78 -6.85 5.71 -1.24
CA ILE A 78 -6.22 6.34 -0.08
C ILE A 78 -6.56 5.52 1.15
N ALA A 79 -5.59 4.78 1.68
CA ALA A 79 -5.78 4.02 2.91
C ALA A 79 -5.54 4.94 4.12
N THR A 80 -6.58 5.25 4.87
CA THR A 80 -6.57 6.27 5.93
C THR A 80 -7.38 5.83 7.16
N ASN A 81 -7.04 6.39 8.32
CA ASN A 81 -7.89 6.33 9.52
C ASN A 81 -9.03 7.38 9.50
N GLY A 82 -9.00 8.32 8.59
CA GLY A 82 -10.06 9.28 8.32
C GLY A 82 -10.13 10.49 9.26
N THR A 83 -9.41 10.51 10.38
CA THR A 83 -9.57 11.56 11.41
C THR A 83 -9.33 12.99 10.94
N TRP A 84 -8.56 13.18 9.90
CA TRP A 84 -8.23 14.48 9.32
C TRP A 84 -9.28 14.99 8.31
N MET A 85 -10.09 14.08 7.74
CA MET A 85 -11.01 14.37 6.64
C MET A 85 -12.04 15.45 6.94
N PRO A 86 -12.68 15.52 8.13
CA PRO A 86 -13.62 16.59 8.46
C PRO A 86 -13.04 17.99 8.35
N ASN A 87 -11.77 18.17 8.69
CA ASN A 87 -11.07 19.46 8.61
C ASN A 87 -10.74 19.89 7.16
N HIS A 88 -10.85 18.96 6.21
CA HIS A 88 -10.57 19.15 4.79
C HIS A 88 -11.79 18.87 3.90
N TYR A 89 -12.99 19.04 4.45
CA TYR A 89 -14.24 18.76 3.77
C TYR A 89 -14.32 19.38 2.37
N ASN A 90 -14.10 20.69 2.27
CA ASN A 90 -14.19 21.42 1.00
C ASN A 90 -13.10 20.99 0.00
N ASP A 91 -11.89 20.75 0.48
CA ASP A 91 -10.78 20.32 -0.38
C ASP A 91 -11.06 18.94 -0.99
N ILE A 92 -11.58 18.00 -0.18
CA ILE A 92 -11.93 16.64 -0.60
C ILE A 92 -13.15 16.69 -1.52
N SER A 93 -14.20 17.45 -1.20
CA SER A 93 -15.36 17.63 -2.07
C SER A 93 -14.95 18.12 -3.45
N ASN A 94 -14.19 19.22 -3.51
CA ASN A 94 -13.70 19.76 -4.78
C ASN A 94 -12.83 18.76 -5.56
N LEU A 95 -12.09 17.90 -4.86
CA LEU A 95 -11.24 16.91 -5.50
C LEU A 95 -12.07 15.81 -6.13
N ILE A 96 -13.06 15.25 -5.44
CA ILE A 96 -13.93 14.18 -5.96
C ILE A 96 -14.90 14.68 -7.04
N ASP A 97 -15.24 15.97 -7.06
CA ASP A 97 -16.03 16.59 -8.12
C ASP A 97 -15.27 16.68 -9.45
N VAL A 98 -13.93 16.70 -9.39
CA VAL A 98 -13.05 16.81 -10.57
C VAL A 98 -12.51 15.44 -11.01
N TYR A 99 -12.26 14.53 -10.05
CA TYR A 99 -11.60 13.25 -10.29
C TYR A 99 -12.48 12.09 -9.83
N ASP A 100 -12.84 11.20 -10.74
CA ASP A 100 -13.63 9.99 -10.51
C ASP A 100 -12.76 8.75 -10.16
N ASN A 101 -11.45 8.88 -10.33
CA ASN A 101 -10.46 7.81 -10.13
C ASN A 101 -9.77 7.84 -8.75
N VAL A 102 -10.43 8.37 -7.74
CA VAL A 102 -9.96 8.39 -6.35
C VAL A 102 -11.00 7.82 -5.39
N LEU A 103 -10.52 7.00 -4.45
CA LEU A 103 -11.32 6.36 -3.40
C LEU A 103 -10.63 6.56 -2.05
N PHE A 104 -11.37 6.98 -1.04
CA PHE A 104 -10.91 7.03 0.34
C PHE A 104 -11.40 5.79 1.08
N GLN A 105 -10.49 4.89 1.40
CA GLN A 105 -10.77 3.72 2.23
C GLN A 105 -10.47 4.07 3.68
N VAL A 106 -11.52 4.41 4.41
CA VAL A 106 -11.43 4.76 5.83
C VAL A 106 -11.57 3.49 6.65
N THR A 107 -10.51 3.12 7.34
CA THR A 107 -10.54 1.97 8.26
C THR A 107 -10.73 2.47 9.68
N THR A 108 -11.78 1.99 10.34
CA THR A 108 -12.08 2.28 11.73
C THR A 108 -12.64 1.03 12.40
N VAL A 109 -11.87 0.48 13.34
CA VAL A 109 -12.24 -0.74 14.07
C VAL A 109 -12.15 -0.43 15.54
N ASP A 110 -13.29 -0.41 16.21
CA ASP A 110 -13.43 0.06 17.59
C ASP A 110 -12.49 -0.63 18.59
N GLU A 111 -12.18 -1.88 18.34
CA GLU A 111 -11.32 -2.70 19.19
C GLU A 111 -9.86 -2.24 19.17
N TYR A 112 -9.36 -1.74 18.03
CA TYR A 112 -7.94 -1.49 17.81
C TYR A 112 -7.58 0.00 17.72
N TYR A 113 -8.59 0.85 17.53
CA TYR A 113 -8.40 2.29 17.32
C TYR A 113 -8.67 3.06 18.61
N PRO A 114 -7.66 3.76 19.17
CA PRO A 114 -7.85 4.51 20.43
C PRO A 114 -8.75 5.75 20.25
N THR A 115 -8.82 6.30 19.04
CA THR A 115 -9.66 7.45 18.72
C THR A 115 -10.72 7.02 17.72
N LYS A 116 -11.99 7.23 18.08
CA LYS A 116 -13.14 6.98 17.22
C LYS A 116 -13.44 8.19 16.36
N ILE A 117 -13.82 7.95 15.11
CA ILE A 117 -14.32 9.00 14.21
C ILE A 117 -15.83 9.13 14.36
N ASP A 118 -16.31 10.36 14.25
CA ASP A 118 -17.75 10.63 14.19
C ASP A 118 -18.27 10.39 12.76
N LEU A 119 -18.79 9.21 12.52
CA LEU A 119 -19.32 8.81 11.21
C LEU A 119 -20.59 9.56 10.80
N SER A 120 -21.19 10.39 11.67
CA SER A 120 -22.30 11.27 11.31
C SER A 120 -21.85 12.48 10.46
N ASN A 121 -20.54 12.77 10.41
CA ASN A 121 -20.02 13.84 9.56
C ASN A 121 -20.30 13.53 8.08
N PRO A 122 -20.87 14.48 7.32
CA PRO A 122 -21.27 14.26 5.92
C PRO A 122 -20.18 13.75 4.99
N ILE A 123 -18.90 14.03 5.29
CA ILE A 123 -17.77 13.58 4.45
C ILE A 123 -17.69 12.06 4.32
N TYR A 124 -18.12 11.32 5.35
CA TYR A 124 -18.10 9.86 5.33
C TYR A 124 -19.25 9.25 4.53
N SER A 125 -20.18 10.09 4.04
CA SER A 125 -21.28 9.68 3.16
C SER A 125 -21.00 9.96 1.68
N PHE A 126 -19.83 10.47 1.33
CA PHE A 126 -19.45 10.71 -0.06
C PHE A 126 -19.34 9.37 -0.82
N PRO A 127 -19.72 9.32 -2.11
CA PRO A 127 -19.69 8.09 -2.92
C PRO A 127 -18.28 7.51 -3.08
N ASN A 128 -17.26 8.36 -2.98
CA ASN A 128 -15.84 7.99 -3.07
C ASN A 128 -15.23 7.68 -1.69
N VAL A 129 -16.05 7.45 -0.67
CA VAL A 129 -15.58 7.06 0.67
C VAL A 129 -16.19 5.72 1.07
N ILE A 130 -15.34 4.76 1.39
CA ILE A 130 -15.73 3.45 1.89
C ILE A 130 -15.27 3.33 3.34
N ILE A 131 -16.20 2.91 4.22
CA ILE A 131 -15.89 2.67 5.63
C ILE A 131 -15.67 1.18 5.87
N CYS A 132 -14.46 0.82 6.28
CA CYS A 132 -14.08 -0.53 6.68
C CYS A 132 -14.11 -0.63 8.21
N ARG A 133 -15.04 -1.40 8.77
CA ARG A 133 -15.23 -1.59 10.21
C ARG A 133 -14.65 -2.90 10.74
N GLU A 134 -14.11 -3.71 9.86
CA GLU A 134 -13.54 -5.01 10.18
C GLU A 134 -12.14 -5.13 9.59
N ILE A 135 -11.29 -5.90 10.24
CA ILE A 135 -9.99 -6.28 9.75
C ILE A 135 -10.08 -7.74 9.31
N GLU A 136 -10.22 -7.95 8.02
CA GLU A 136 -10.28 -9.31 7.45
C GLU A 136 -8.94 -10.05 7.60
N ASN A 137 -7.85 -9.32 7.57
CA ASN A 137 -6.50 -9.89 7.63
C ASN A 137 -5.64 -9.08 8.61
N MET A 138 -5.38 -9.66 9.77
CA MET A 138 -4.41 -9.15 10.72
C MET A 138 -3.08 -9.85 10.53
N TYR A 139 -2.02 -9.09 10.35
CA TYR A 139 -0.68 -9.63 10.18
C TYR A 139 0.09 -9.55 11.48
N GLY A 140 0.75 -10.63 11.87
CA GLY A 140 1.63 -10.70 13.03
C GLY A 140 2.93 -9.90 12.82
N GLN A 141 2.79 -8.58 12.66
CA GLN A 141 3.87 -7.65 12.36
C GLN A 141 3.63 -6.32 13.09
N GLY A 142 4.69 -5.54 13.28
CA GLY A 142 4.61 -4.25 13.97
C GLY A 142 4.00 -4.37 15.37
N ARG A 143 3.07 -3.47 15.73
CA ARG A 143 2.42 -3.48 17.04
C ARG A 143 1.48 -4.67 17.24
N ALA A 144 0.88 -5.24 16.19
CA ALA A 144 0.08 -6.45 16.33
C ALA A 144 0.91 -7.60 16.91
N LEU A 145 2.16 -7.79 16.42
CA LEU A 145 3.08 -8.77 16.96
C LEU A 145 3.49 -8.44 18.41
N THR A 146 3.87 -7.18 18.67
CA THR A 146 4.33 -6.74 20.01
C THR A 146 3.21 -6.85 21.04
N ASN A 147 1.96 -6.62 20.64
CA ASN A 147 0.80 -6.71 21.51
C ASN A 147 0.20 -8.12 21.59
N HIS A 148 0.83 -9.12 20.97
CA HIS A 148 0.38 -10.51 20.95
C HIS A 148 -1.07 -10.66 20.48
N LEU A 149 -1.50 -9.86 19.50
CA LEU A 149 -2.84 -9.99 18.94
C LEU A 149 -2.94 -11.28 18.11
N GLU A 150 -4.08 -11.95 18.19
CA GLU A 150 -4.37 -13.08 17.31
C GLU A 150 -4.41 -12.57 15.87
N TYR A 151 -3.67 -13.21 14.98
CA TYR A 151 -3.63 -12.85 13.58
C TYR A 151 -4.07 -14.02 12.70
N HIS A 152 -4.87 -13.69 11.70
CA HIS A 152 -5.35 -14.64 10.72
C HIS A 152 -4.61 -14.42 9.41
N ASN A 153 -3.70 -15.34 9.09
CA ASN A 153 -2.96 -15.32 7.83
C ASN A 153 -3.78 -15.92 6.69
N LYS A 154 -4.90 -15.33 6.34
CA LYS A 154 -5.53 -15.61 5.05
C LYS A 154 -4.80 -14.79 3.99
N CYS A 155 -3.85 -15.39 3.31
CA CYS A 155 -3.10 -14.71 2.28
C CYS A 155 -3.93 -14.61 0.98
N SER A 156 -4.69 -13.56 0.82
CA SER A 156 -5.27 -13.16 -0.46
C SER A 156 -4.24 -12.48 -1.40
N ARG A 157 -3.01 -12.30 -0.94
CA ARG A 157 -1.97 -11.52 -1.61
C ARG A 157 -1.49 -12.10 -2.93
N CYS A 158 -1.47 -13.44 -3.10
CA CYS A 158 -1.16 -14.07 -4.38
C CYS A 158 -2.05 -13.59 -5.52
N MET A 159 -3.34 -13.47 -5.25
CA MET A 159 -4.29 -13.00 -6.26
C MET A 159 -4.04 -11.54 -6.64
N ASN A 160 -3.69 -10.70 -5.68
CA ASN A 160 -3.38 -9.29 -5.94
C ASN A 160 -2.12 -9.12 -6.77
N LEU A 161 -1.09 -9.93 -6.56
CA LEU A 161 0.12 -9.91 -7.39
C LEU A 161 -0.12 -10.37 -8.82
N ARG A 162 -0.97 -11.37 -9.03
CA ARG A 162 -1.38 -11.78 -10.36
C ARG A 162 -2.12 -10.66 -11.11
N LEU A 163 -3.02 -9.97 -10.41
CA LEU A 163 -3.72 -8.79 -10.96
C LEU A 163 -2.72 -7.67 -11.29
N VAL A 164 -1.78 -7.37 -10.39
CA VAL A 164 -0.74 -6.36 -10.61
C VAL A 164 0.17 -6.77 -11.77
N ALA A 165 0.58 -8.04 -11.86
CA ALA A 165 1.39 -8.53 -12.96
C ALA A 165 0.69 -8.40 -14.32
N HIS A 166 -0.61 -8.66 -14.39
CA HIS A 166 -1.40 -8.48 -15.61
C HIS A 166 -1.64 -7.02 -15.98
N GLN A 167 -1.59 -6.12 -15.00
CA GLN A 167 -1.86 -4.69 -15.18
C GLN A 167 -0.60 -3.84 -15.32
N CYS A 168 0.59 -4.42 -15.17
CA CYS A 168 1.85 -3.70 -15.35
C CYS A 168 1.97 -3.12 -16.76
N THR A 169 2.36 -1.87 -16.85
CA THR A 169 2.61 -1.17 -18.12
C THR A 169 3.87 -1.66 -18.81
N SER A 170 4.85 -2.17 -18.04
CA SER A 170 6.04 -2.85 -18.57
C SER A 170 5.85 -4.36 -18.56
N LYS A 171 5.93 -4.98 -19.74
CA LYS A 171 5.82 -6.43 -19.89
C LYS A 171 6.90 -7.17 -19.08
N ASN A 172 8.12 -6.65 -19.05
CA ASN A 172 9.22 -7.26 -18.32
C ASN A 172 8.97 -7.22 -16.81
N PHE A 173 8.52 -6.10 -16.28
CA PHE A 173 8.21 -5.96 -14.86
C PHE A 173 7.02 -6.87 -14.45
N GLY A 174 6.02 -6.99 -15.32
CA GLY A 174 4.91 -7.93 -15.12
C GLY A 174 5.38 -9.39 -15.06
N ILE A 175 6.32 -9.79 -15.93
CA ILE A 175 6.93 -11.12 -15.90
C ILE A 175 7.69 -11.35 -14.59
N VAL A 176 8.48 -10.37 -14.14
CA VAL A 176 9.22 -10.45 -12.88
C VAL A 176 8.28 -10.62 -11.70
N LEU A 177 7.21 -9.84 -11.62
CA LEU A 177 6.20 -9.98 -10.57
C LEU A 177 5.51 -11.35 -10.63
N GLY A 178 5.26 -11.88 -11.83
CA GLY A 178 4.72 -13.23 -12.02
C GLY A 178 5.68 -14.31 -11.48
N ILE A 179 6.98 -14.19 -11.78
CA ILE A 179 8.02 -15.11 -11.26
C ILE A 179 8.09 -15.05 -9.73
N LEU A 180 8.00 -13.85 -9.17
CA LEU A 180 7.99 -13.70 -7.71
C LEU A 180 6.78 -14.37 -7.07
N ALA A 181 5.61 -14.28 -7.69
CA ALA A 181 4.42 -14.99 -7.25
C ALA A 181 4.64 -16.50 -7.28
N VAL A 182 5.20 -17.06 -8.36
CA VAL A 182 5.51 -18.49 -8.50
C VAL A 182 6.52 -18.94 -7.45
N LYS A 183 7.52 -18.13 -7.13
CA LYS A 183 8.51 -18.45 -6.09
C LYS A 183 7.97 -18.33 -4.66
N GLY A 184 6.70 -17.96 -4.50
CA GLY A 184 6.09 -17.72 -3.19
C GLY A 184 6.63 -16.47 -2.49
N LEU A 185 7.35 -15.63 -3.21
CA LEU A 185 7.89 -14.35 -2.74
C LEU A 185 6.86 -13.26 -3.02
N PHE A 186 5.68 -13.38 -2.41
CA PHE A 186 4.74 -12.35 -2.70
C PHE A 186 4.44 -11.43 -1.57
N CYS A 187 4.62 -10.22 -2.01
CA CYS A 187 4.13 -9.07 -1.30
C CYS A 187 3.76 -8.00 -2.32
N THR A 188 2.79 -7.19 -2.02
CA THR A 188 2.47 -6.05 -2.86
C THR A 188 3.69 -5.12 -2.92
N PRO A 189 4.22 -4.82 -4.12
CA PRO A 189 5.34 -3.89 -4.23
C PRO A 189 5.00 -2.57 -3.55
N THR A 190 5.82 -2.19 -2.59
CA THR A 190 5.62 -1.00 -1.76
C THR A 190 6.83 -0.09 -1.93
N ILE A 191 6.59 1.17 -2.25
CA ILE A 191 7.63 2.20 -2.30
C ILE A 191 7.56 3.02 -1.02
N ASN A 192 8.69 3.10 -0.30
CA ASN A 192 8.78 3.86 0.94
C ASN A 192 9.09 5.34 0.69
N ILE A 193 9.19 6.12 1.77
CA ILE A 193 9.44 7.58 1.70
C ILE A 193 10.78 7.98 1.07
N HIS A 194 11.69 7.05 0.87
CA HIS A 194 13.01 7.26 0.26
C HIS A 194 13.08 6.82 -1.21
N GLY A 195 12.00 6.25 -1.77
CA GLY A 195 11.98 5.66 -3.10
C GLY A 195 12.52 4.22 -3.14
N ASP A 196 12.70 3.58 -1.98
CA ASP A 196 13.12 2.18 -1.96
C ASP A 196 11.93 1.27 -2.22
N ILE A 197 12.18 0.21 -2.95
CA ILE A 197 11.21 -0.82 -3.30
C ILE A 197 11.28 -1.93 -2.24
N LYS A 198 10.17 -2.18 -1.57
CA LYS A 198 9.98 -3.29 -0.63
C LYS A 198 8.97 -4.28 -1.23
N LEU A 199 9.13 -5.54 -0.92
CA LEU A 199 8.16 -6.57 -1.28
C LEU A 199 7.26 -6.85 -0.08
N GLY A 200 6.50 -5.84 0.34
CA GLY A 200 5.56 -5.89 1.45
C GLY A 200 5.39 -4.56 2.15
N GLU A 201 4.25 -4.41 2.79
CA GLU A 201 3.82 -3.15 3.40
C GLU A 201 4.39 -2.91 4.80
N SER A 202 4.80 -3.98 5.51
CA SER A 202 5.31 -3.87 6.86
C SER A 202 6.68 -3.19 6.91
N ASP A 203 6.95 -2.50 8.01
CA ASP A 203 8.27 -1.91 8.28
C ASP A 203 9.35 -2.98 8.42
N LEU A 204 8.98 -4.20 8.84
CA LEU A 204 9.89 -5.34 8.93
C LEU A 204 10.27 -5.93 7.57
N CYS A 205 9.52 -5.61 6.50
CA CYS A 205 9.88 -6.07 5.16
C CYS A 205 11.16 -5.36 4.71
N PRO A 206 12.21 -6.11 4.34
CA PRO A 206 13.46 -5.51 3.92
C PRO A 206 13.32 -4.80 2.57
N VAL A 207 14.20 -3.85 2.33
CA VAL A 207 14.37 -3.19 1.02
C VAL A 207 14.96 -4.20 0.05
N CYS A 208 14.35 -4.35 -1.11
CA CYS A 208 14.87 -5.23 -2.15
C CYS A 208 15.55 -4.46 -3.30
N SER A 209 15.10 -3.25 -3.59
CA SER A 209 15.67 -2.41 -4.66
C SER A 209 15.33 -0.93 -4.45
N SER A 210 15.54 -0.07 -5.45
CA SER A 210 15.17 1.34 -5.43
C SER A 210 14.69 1.80 -6.81
N ILE A 211 13.75 2.77 -6.85
CA ILE A 211 13.26 3.38 -8.10
C ILE A 211 14.34 4.13 -8.87
N TYR A 212 15.48 4.42 -8.23
CA TYR A 212 16.61 5.14 -8.83
C TYR A 212 17.58 4.23 -9.58
N LYS A 213 17.37 2.93 -9.54
CA LYS A 213 18.14 1.96 -10.31
C LYS A 213 17.57 1.77 -11.73
N SER A 214 18.39 1.26 -12.63
CA SER A 214 17.92 0.84 -13.95
C SER A 214 16.95 -0.34 -13.85
N GLU A 215 16.08 -0.50 -14.85
CA GLU A 215 15.13 -1.62 -14.94
C GLU A 215 15.84 -2.97 -14.77
N GLN A 216 16.98 -3.15 -15.41
CA GLN A 216 17.76 -4.40 -15.32
C GLN A 216 18.28 -4.67 -13.90
N GLU A 217 18.73 -3.64 -13.20
CA GLU A 217 19.20 -3.78 -11.82
C GLU A 217 18.01 -4.10 -10.89
N ILE A 218 16.87 -3.41 -11.06
CA ILE A 218 15.65 -3.69 -10.29
C ILE A 218 15.20 -5.14 -10.50
N MET A 219 15.17 -5.62 -11.76
CA MET A 219 14.81 -7.00 -12.07
C MET A 219 15.76 -8.00 -11.41
N ASN A 220 17.07 -7.77 -11.50
CA ASN A 220 18.07 -8.63 -10.89
C ASN A 220 17.94 -8.65 -9.36
N ASP A 221 17.74 -7.51 -8.74
CA ASP A 221 17.54 -7.40 -7.30
C ASP A 221 16.32 -8.21 -6.86
N ILE A 222 15.17 -8.04 -7.54
CA ILE A 222 13.93 -8.74 -7.23
C ILE A 222 14.07 -10.25 -7.42
N LEU A 223 14.67 -10.71 -8.52
CA LEU A 223 14.84 -12.14 -8.81
C LEU A 223 15.75 -12.84 -7.82
N ASN A 224 16.74 -12.13 -7.28
CA ASN A 224 17.71 -12.67 -6.32
C ASN A 224 17.33 -12.38 -4.87
N PHE A 225 16.20 -11.72 -4.63
CA PHE A 225 15.77 -11.35 -3.30
C PHE A 225 15.27 -12.56 -2.51
N HIS A 226 15.77 -12.69 -1.27
CA HIS A 226 15.30 -13.68 -0.30
C HIS A 226 14.79 -12.97 0.94
N CYS A 227 13.50 -13.15 1.23
CA CYS A 227 12.89 -12.63 2.44
C CYS A 227 12.69 -13.76 3.45
N HIS A 228 13.41 -13.72 4.58
CA HIS A 228 13.28 -14.70 5.65
C HIS A 228 12.13 -14.40 6.61
N GLN A 229 11.55 -13.21 6.56
CA GLN A 229 10.47 -12.79 7.46
C GLN A 229 9.18 -13.63 7.29
N CYS A 230 8.98 -14.16 6.10
CA CYS A 230 7.76 -14.87 5.73
C CYS A 230 7.99 -16.35 5.36
N ASP A 231 9.16 -16.93 5.64
CA ASP A 231 9.47 -18.32 5.28
C ASP A 231 8.43 -19.33 5.80
N HIS A 232 7.81 -19.03 6.94
CA HIS A 232 6.75 -19.85 7.51
C HIS A 232 5.44 -19.75 6.72
N ILE A 233 5.16 -18.61 6.11
CA ILE A 233 3.97 -18.34 5.29
C ILE A 233 4.20 -18.86 3.87
N ASN A 234 5.39 -18.73 3.34
CA ASN A 234 5.75 -19.04 1.96
C ASN A 234 5.64 -20.53 1.61
N LYS A 235 5.90 -21.44 2.55
CA LYS A 235 5.82 -22.89 2.28
C LYS A 235 4.43 -23.40 1.93
N ASN A 236 3.39 -22.80 2.52
CA ASN A 236 2.00 -23.18 2.24
C ASN A 236 1.40 -22.43 1.05
N LEU A 237 1.96 -21.28 0.73
CA LEU A 237 1.43 -20.38 -0.30
C LEU A 237 2.02 -20.65 -1.67
N SER A 238 3.25 -21.17 -1.76
CA SER A 238 3.85 -21.58 -3.04
C SER A 238 2.99 -22.61 -3.76
N LYS A 239 2.39 -23.56 -3.03
CA LYS A 239 1.50 -24.58 -3.60
C LYS A 239 0.20 -23.96 -4.13
N GLN A 240 -0.44 -23.05 -3.36
CA GLN A 240 -1.65 -22.37 -3.80
C GLN A 240 -1.41 -21.46 -5.01
N CYS A 241 -0.24 -20.85 -5.10
CA CYS A 241 0.12 -20.02 -6.26
C CYS A 241 0.36 -20.85 -7.51
N LEU A 242 1.02 -21.98 -7.40
CA LEU A 242 1.21 -22.92 -8.50
C LEU A 242 -0.14 -23.44 -9.02
N ASP A 243 -1.06 -23.78 -8.13
CA ASP A 243 -2.41 -24.23 -8.48
C ASP A 243 -3.23 -23.11 -9.19
N ILE A 244 -3.03 -21.84 -8.81
CA ILE A 244 -3.72 -20.68 -9.41
C ILE A 244 -3.14 -20.31 -10.78
N ILE A 245 -1.82 -20.46 -10.98
CA ILE A 245 -1.14 -20.06 -12.22
C ILE A 245 -1.25 -21.19 -13.27
N GLY A 246 -1.74 -22.38 -12.88
CA GLY A 246 -1.90 -23.52 -13.77
C GLY A 246 -0.54 -24.08 -14.24
N GLY A 247 0.49 -23.94 -13.41
CA GLY A 247 1.83 -24.38 -13.73
C GLY A 247 2.07 -25.84 -13.35
N GLU A 248 2.15 -26.70 -14.32
CA GLU A 248 3.04 -27.85 -14.25
C GLU A 248 4.48 -27.30 -14.31
N VAL A 249 5.29 -27.63 -13.32
CA VAL A 249 6.74 -27.43 -13.34
C VAL A 249 7.40 -28.67 -13.88
#